data_687f89c5abf8e4b46c29b13a860a21ad
#
_entry.id   687f89c5abf8e4b46c29b13a860a21ad
#
_cell.length_a   1.000
_cell.length_b   1.000
_cell.length_c   1.000
_cell.angle_alpha   90.00
_cell.angle_beta   90.00
_cell.angle_gamma   90.00
#
_symmetry.space_group_name_H-M   'P 1'
#
loop_
_entity.id
_entity.type
_entity.pdbx_description
1 polymer ?
#
loop_
_entity_poly.entity_id
_entity_poly.type
_entity_poly.pdbx_seq_one_letter_code
_entity_poly.pdbx_strand_id
1 'polypeptide(L)'
;MKKKIQRRYDNGRFAGKRIEDYIAHEMAHIMTYQDCKNEAEFRTRQRIVERQFMQGISQYADKTGKGEESLAEAFVRYRNKEKIPIRAELLIRSYIERWKK
;
A
#
# COMPACT_ATOMS: atom_id res chain seq x y z
N MET A 1 -17.78 0.47 -14.18
CA MET A 1 -16.48 0.44 -13.46
C MET A 1 -16.52 1.18 -12.12
N LYS A 2 -17.00 2.41 -12.09
CA LYS A 2 -17.13 3.18 -10.85
C LYS A 2 -17.94 2.46 -9.78
N LYS A 3 -19.08 1.88 -10.17
CA LYS A 3 -19.94 1.15 -9.23
C LYS A 3 -19.25 -0.03 -8.59
N LYS A 4 -18.42 -0.73 -9.36
CA LYS A 4 -17.70 -1.91 -8.88
C LYS A 4 -16.64 -1.53 -7.85
N ILE A 5 -15.89 -0.46 -8.12
CA ILE A 5 -14.87 0.05 -7.20
C ILE A 5 -15.54 0.58 -5.94
N GLN A 6 -16.61 1.35 -6.09
CA GLN A 6 -17.35 1.91 -4.97
C GLN A 6 -17.86 0.81 -4.04
N ARG A 7 -18.39 -0.27 -4.62
CA ARG A 7 -18.93 -1.39 -3.86
C ARG A 7 -17.85 -2.07 -3.02
N ARG A 8 -16.62 -2.20 -3.54
CA ARG A 8 -15.52 -2.79 -2.80
C ARG A 8 -15.17 -1.98 -1.55
N TYR A 9 -15.13 -0.66 -1.70
CA TYR A 9 -14.77 0.21 -0.59
C TYR A 9 -15.90 0.41 0.41
N ASP A 10 -17.15 0.32 -0.06
CA ASP A 10 -18.33 0.43 0.82
C ASP A 10 -18.41 -0.69 1.84
N ASN A 11 -17.72 -1.81 1.60
CA ASN A 11 -17.67 -2.92 2.54
C ASN A 11 -16.73 -2.67 3.73
N GLY A 12 -16.03 -1.54 3.75
CA GLY A 12 -15.13 -1.20 4.83
C GLY A 12 -13.86 -2.04 4.89
N ARG A 13 -13.58 -2.83 3.86
CA ARG A 13 -12.40 -3.72 3.83
C ARG A 13 -11.11 -2.97 3.52
N PHE A 14 -11.22 -1.90 2.75
CA PHE A 14 -10.07 -1.15 2.27
C PHE A 14 -9.89 0.13 3.09
N ALA A 15 -8.69 0.68 3.05
CA ALA A 15 -8.34 1.88 3.80
C ALA A 15 -9.13 3.11 3.40
N GLY A 16 -9.63 3.16 2.17
CA GLY A 16 -10.40 4.30 1.68
C GLY A 16 -11.67 3.86 0.99
N LYS A 17 -12.58 4.82 0.75
CA LYS A 17 -13.87 4.58 0.12
C LYS A 17 -14.07 5.35 -1.18
N ARG A 18 -13.06 6.10 -1.60
CA ARG A 18 -13.15 6.95 -2.80
C ARG A 18 -12.31 6.37 -3.92
N ILE A 19 -12.63 6.80 -5.15
CA ILE A 19 -11.85 6.39 -6.32
C ILE A 19 -10.39 6.82 -6.18
N GLU A 20 -10.16 8.02 -5.62
CA GLU A 20 -8.80 8.52 -5.37
C GLU A 20 -8.02 7.57 -4.48
N ASP A 21 -8.69 6.95 -3.51
CA ASP A 21 -8.05 6.00 -2.61
C ASP A 21 -7.66 4.71 -3.34
N TYR A 22 -8.51 4.25 -4.26
CA TYR A 22 -8.18 3.10 -5.08
C TYR A 22 -6.97 3.39 -5.97
N ILE A 23 -6.94 4.55 -6.59
CA ILE A 23 -5.81 4.97 -7.43
C ILE A 23 -4.54 5.05 -6.60
N ALA A 24 -4.62 5.63 -5.40
CA ALA A 24 -3.47 5.73 -4.50
C ALA A 24 -2.95 4.35 -4.11
N HIS A 25 -3.85 3.38 -3.85
CA HIS A 25 -3.48 2.01 -3.53
C HIS A 25 -2.67 1.39 -4.68
N GLU A 26 -3.16 1.54 -5.91
CA GLU A 26 -2.47 0.99 -7.09
C GLU A 26 -1.14 1.70 -7.34
N MET A 27 -1.09 3.01 -7.13
CA MET A 27 0.16 3.77 -7.25
C MET A 27 1.20 3.32 -6.24
N ALA A 28 0.76 2.90 -5.05
CA ALA A 28 1.69 2.40 -4.04
C ALA A 28 2.40 1.13 -4.51
N HIS A 29 1.71 0.25 -5.23
CA HIS A 29 2.35 -0.92 -5.80
C HIS A 29 3.41 -0.54 -6.83
N ILE A 30 3.11 0.45 -7.66
CA ILE A 30 4.08 0.96 -8.63
C ILE A 30 5.28 1.57 -7.90
N MET A 31 5.03 2.41 -6.90
CA MET A 31 6.07 3.04 -6.09
C MET A 31 7.00 2.02 -5.45
N THR A 32 6.44 0.91 -5.00
CA THR A 32 7.19 -0.13 -4.30
C THR A 32 8.24 -0.77 -5.20
N TYR A 33 7.94 -0.93 -6.49
CA TYR A 33 8.78 -1.70 -7.40
C TYR A 33 9.39 -0.93 -8.55
N GLN A 34 9.07 0.35 -8.69
CA GLN A 34 9.44 1.10 -9.91
C GLN A 34 10.94 1.24 -10.13
N ASP A 35 11.74 1.17 -9.07
CA ASP A 35 13.19 1.29 -9.18
C ASP A 35 13.89 -0.05 -9.45
N CYS A 36 13.14 -1.13 -9.54
CA CYS A 36 13.70 -2.43 -9.86
C CYS A 36 13.98 -2.53 -11.36
N LYS A 37 15.22 -2.81 -11.71
CA LYS A 37 15.67 -2.77 -13.12
C LYS A 37 15.50 -4.09 -13.84
N ASN A 38 15.37 -5.19 -13.09
CA ASN A 38 15.24 -6.53 -13.67
C ASN A 38 14.49 -7.43 -12.71
N GLU A 39 14.26 -8.67 -13.17
CA GLU A 39 13.50 -9.63 -12.38
C GLU A 39 14.17 -10.00 -11.06
N ALA A 40 15.49 -10.08 -11.05
CA ALA A 40 16.23 -10.43 -9.84
C ALA A 40 16.03 -9.35 -8.76
N GLU A 41 16.10 -8.08 -9.15
CA GLU A 41 15.86 -6.97 -8.22
C GLU A 41 14.41 -6.94 -7.75
N PHE A 42 13.49 -7.23 -8.65
CA PHE A 42 12.06 -7.31 -8.30
C PHE A 42 11.81 -8.37 -7.24
N ARG A 43 12.38 -9.56 -7.42
CA ARG A 43 12.21 -10.66 -6.47
C ARG A 43 12.84 -10.34 -5.11
N THR A 44 13.99 -9.69 -5.12
CA THR A 44 14.64 -9.26 -3.89
C THR A 44 13.77 -8.25 -3.14
N ARG A 45 13.24 -7.26 -3.85
CA ARG A 45 12.34 -6.27 -3.27
C ARG A 45 11.08 -6.94 -2.72
N GLN A 46 10.53 -7.89 -3.45
CA GLN A 46 9.33 -8.60 -3.03
C GLN A 46 9.54 -9.32 -1.69
N ARG A 47 10.70 -9.95 -1.51
CA ARG A 47 11.03 -10.61 -0.24
C ARG A 47 11.14 -9.61 0.90
N ILE A 48 11.76 -8.46 0.63
CA ILE A 48 11.88 -7.40 1.64
C ILE A 48 10.51 -6.90 2.04
N VAL A 49 9.65 -6.64 1.07
CA VAL A 49 8.30 -6.12 1.31
C VAL A 49 7.45 -7.11 2.10
N GLU A 50 7.60 -8.40 1.84
CA GLU A 50 6.87 -9.42 2.60
C GLU A 50 7.23 -9.39 4.08
N ARG A 51 8.47 -9.12 4.41
CA ARG A 51 8.92 -9.00 5.80
C ARG A 51 8.44 -7.72 6.46
N GLN A 52 7.95 -6.78 5.68
CA GLN A 52 7.45 -5.49 6.17
C GLN A 52 5.95 -5.51 6.42
N PHE A 53 5.32 -6.69 6.38
CA PHE A 53 3.90 -6.81 6.66
C PHE A 53 3.56 -6.21 8.03
N MET A 54 2.48 -5.43 8.06
CA MET A 54 1.99 -4.81 9.28
C MET A 54 0.51 -5.12 9.45
N GLN A 55 0.15 -5.63 10.63
CA GLN A 55 -1.21 -5.94 10.96
C GLN A 55 -1.94 -4.68 11.44
N GLY A 56 -3.25 -4.63 11.23
CA GLY A 56 -4.07 -3.54 11.75
C GLY A 56 -4.17 -2.32 10.84
N ILE A 57 -3.66 -2.40 9.61
CA ILE A 57 -3.75 -1.28 8.65
C ILE A 57 -5.13 -1.25 8.00
N SER A 58 -5.61 -2.39 7.54
CA SER A 58 -6.97 -2.54 7.01
C SER A 58 -7.38 -4.00 7.07
N GLN A 59 -8.68 -4.25 7.02
CA GLN A 59 -9.19 -5.62 7.00
C GLN A 59 -8.70 -6.36 5.77
N TYR A 60 -8.66 -5.69 4.64
CA TYR A 60 -8.19 -6.30 3.39
C TYR A 60 -6.74 -6.74 3.51
N ALA A 61 -5.87 -5.87 4.00
CA ALA A 61 -4.44 -6.18 4.13
C ALA A 61 -4.22 -7.31 5.13
N ASP A 62 -4.92 -7.30 6.25
CA ASP A 62 -4.82 -8.33 7.27
C ASP A 62 -5.25 -9.69 6.71
N LYS A 63 -6.30 -9.70 5.89
CA LYS A 63 -6.80 -10.94 5.31
C LYS A 63 -5.82 -11.52 4.29
N THR A 64 -5.14 -10.68 3.51
CA THR A 64 -4.16 -11.18 2.53
C THR A 64 -2.89 -11.66 3.19
N GLY A 65 -2.50 -11.07 4.30
CA GLY A 65 -1.23 -11.34 4.98
C GLY A 65 -0.01 -10.95 4.16
N LYS A 66 -0.19 -10.15 3.11
CA LYS A 66 0.90 -9.75 2.21
C LYS A 66 1.44 -8.38 2.57
N GLY A 67 2.76 -8.28 2.66
CA GLY A 67 3.43 -7.01 2.97
C GLY A 67 3.11 -5.91 1.98
N GLU A 68 3.07 -6.23 0.68
CA GLU A 68 2.77 -5.24 -0.34
C GLU A 68 1.35 -4.67 -0.21
N GLU A 69 0.40 -5.47 0.26
CA GLU A 69 -0.96 -4.98 0.47
C GLU A 69 -1.05 -4.10 1.72
N SER A 70 -0.38 -4.49 2.81
CA SER A 70 -0.35 -3.64 3.99
C SER A 70 0.36 -2.32 3.71
N LEU A 71 1.41 -2.34 2.90
CA LEU A 71 2.13 -1.14 2.50
C LEU A 71 1.23 -0.22 1.67
N ALA A 72 0.51 -0.78 0.69
CA ALA A 72 -0.37 0.00 -0.16
C ALA A 72 -1.51 0.63 0.64
N GLU A 73 -2.11 -0.12 1.55
CA GLU A 73 -3.19 0.39 2.40
C GLU A 73 -2.68 1.46 3.36
N ALA A 74 -1.46 1.28 3.89
CA ALA A 74 -0.85 2.29 4.74
C ALA A 74 -0.59 3.58 3.98
N PHE A 75 -0.17 3.48 2.72
CA PHE A 75 0.04 4.64 1.87
C PHE A 75 -1.27 5.42 1.67
N VAL A 76 -2.38 4.73 1.43
CA VAL A 76 -3.68 5.37 1.28
C VAL A 76 -4.04 6.15 2.54
N ARG A 77 -3.89 5.52 3.70
CA ARG A 77 -4.21 6.18 4.97
C ARG A 77 -3.29 7.36 5.23
N TYR A 78 -1.99 7.19 4.94
CA TYR A 78 -1.02 8.27 5.10
C TYR A 78 -1.39 9.48 4.22
N ARG A 79 -1.75 9.22 2.96
CA ARG A 79 -2.15 10.26 2.02
C ARG A 79 -3.41 11.00 2.49
N ASN A 80 -4.31 10.29 3.14
CA ASN A 80 -5.55 10.88 3.68
C ASN A 80 -5.36 11.49 5.06
N LYS A 81 -4.11 11.58 5.53
CA LYS A 81 -3.74 12.15 6.83
C LYS A 81 -4.40 11.42 8.00
N GLU A 82 -4.71 10.15 7.81
CA GLU A 82 -5.23 9.32 8.88
C GLU A 82 -4.09 8.81 9.75
N LYS A 83 -4.39 8.57 11.01
CA LYS A 83 -3.40 8.05 11.94
C LYS A 83 -3.04 6.61 11.59
N ILE A 84 -1.74 6.35 11.49
CA ILE A 84 -1.21 4.99 11.27
C ILE A 84 -0.09 4.74 12.27
N PRO A 85 0.28 3.47 12.53
CA PRO A 85 1.41 3.18 13.41
C PRO A 85 2.66 3.88 12.92
N ILE A 86 3.50 4.32 13.87
CA ILE A 86 4.70 5.08 13.52
C ILE A 86 5.64 4.28 12.62
N ARG A 87 5.70 2.97 12.81
CA ARG A 87 6.49 2.09 11.96
C ARG A 87 6.02 2.15 10.51
N ALA A 88 4.69 2.17 10.32
CA ALA A 88 4.11 2.28 8.99
C ALA A 88 4.42 3.64 8.35
N GLU A 89 4.33 4.70 9.14
CA GLU A 89 4.63 6.05 8.65
C GLU A 89 6.07 6.16 8.19
N LEU A 90 7.01 5.68 8.98
CA LEU A 90 8.42 5.72 8.62
C LEU A 90 8.70 4.92 7.36
N LEU A 91 8.07 3.77 7.23
CA LEU A 91 8.23 2.92 6.06
C LEU A 91 7.70 3.62 4.80
N ILE A 92 6.50 4.20 4.88
CA ILE A 92 5.90 4.94 3.77
C ILE A 92 6.79 6.10 3.35
N ARG A 93 7.31 6.86 4.31
CA ARG A 93 8.19 7.99 4.01
C ARG A 93 9.45 7.54 3.27
N SER A 94 10.02 6.40 3.63
CA SER A 94 11.21 5.88 2.96
C SER A 94 10.94 5.56 1.49
N TYR A 95 9.78 5.00 1.19
CA TYR A 95 9.40 4.72 -0.20
C TYR A 95 9.13 6.00 -0.99
N ILE A 96 8.48 6.97 -0.38
CA ILE A 96 8.22 8.25 -1.02
C ILE A 96 9.54 8.96 -1.38
N GLU A 97 10.50 8.93 -0.49
CA GLU A 97 11.81 9.53 -0.74
C GLU A 97 12.50 8.89 -1.94
N ARG A 98 12.43 7.57 -2.05
CA ARG A 98 12.98 6.88 -3.22
C ARG A 98 12.28 7.28 -4.51
N TRP A 99 10.96 7.42 -4.45
CA TRP A 99 10.18 7.75 -5.62
C TRP A 99 10.53 9.13 -6.16
N LYS A 100 10.79 10.07 -5.27
CA LYS A 100 11.12 11.44 -5.68
C LYS A 100 12.47 11.53 -6.42
N LYS A 101 13.30 10.54 -6.27
CA LYS A 101 14.58 10.49 -6.98
C LYS A 101 14.43 9.88 -8.36
#